data_a6515f3bfbd9f67109506a03bb7a50b1
#
_entry.id   a6515f3bfbd9f67109506a03bb7a50b1
#
_cell.length_a   1.000
_cell.length_b   1.000
_cell.length_c   1.000
_cell.angle_alpha   90.00
_cell.angle_beta   90.00
_cell.angle_gamma   90.00
#
_symmetry.space_group_name_H-M   'P 1'
#
loop_
_entity.id
_entity.type
_entity.pdbx_description
1 polymer ?
#
loop_
_entity_poly.entity_id
_entity_poly.type
_entity_poly.pdbx_seq_one_letter_code
_entity_poly.pdbx_strand_id
1 'polypeptide(L)'
;VIAIENVRLFKELQERNRDLTEALGQQTATGEVLRVIASSPTEHQPVLDALLANAVKLSGAKQGHIRQFDGEALRVVAHYNESPERTVALQSNPLPLNPNIPGAQAFLERKPIHVLDVQLRAAEAQFIARMSSQIGIRTLLAVPLLREGTGIGTITIWRDVVEPFTDRQIELVKTFADQAVIAIENVRLFNELQTRN
;
A
#
# COMPACT_ATOMS: atom_id res chain seq x y z
N VAL A 1 3.67 9.94 -46.24
CA VAL A 1 3.01 8.70 -45.78
C VAL A 1 3.96 7.87 -44.94
N ILE A 2 5.15 7.48 -45.42
CA ILE A 2 6.13 6.62 -44.71
C ILE A 2 6.59 7.22 -43.37
N ALA A 3 6.87 8.54 -43.33
CA ALA A 3 7.32 9.20 -42.10
C ALA A 3 6.25 9.21 -40.99
N ILE A 4 4.99 9.37 -41.36
CA ILE A 4 3.86 9.35 -40.40
C ILE A 4 3.66 7.94 -39.85
N GLU A 5 3.77 6.94 -40.69
CA GLU A 5 3.67 5.54 -40.30
C GLU A 5 4.81 5.10 -39.37
N ASN A 6 6.04 5.56 -39.67
CA ASN A 6 7.18 5.29 -38.79
C ASN A 6 7.03 5.93 -37.41
N VAL A 7 6.51 7.15 -37.32
CA VAL A 7 6.24 7.82 -36.03
C VAL A 7 5.15 7.06 -35.25
N ARG A 8 4.10 6.58 -35.93
CA ARG A 8 3.05 5.80 -35.32
C ARG A 8 3.58 4.48 -34.77
N LEU A 9 4.34 3.74 -35.57
CA LEU A 9 4.95 2.46 -35.17
C LEU A 9 5.94 2.64 -34.02
N PHE A 10 6.71 3.75 -34.02
CA PHE A 10 7.63 4.05 -32.93
C PHE A 10 6.91 4.31 -31.61
N LYS A 11 5.80 5.07 -31.63
CA LYS A 11 4.96 5.30 -30.43
C LYS A 11 4.34 4.01 -29.94
N GLU A 12 3.79 3.19 -30.84
CA GLU A 12 3.21 1.89 -30.49
C GLU A 12 4.24 0.94 -29.87
N LEU A 13 5.47 0.94 -30.39
CA LEU A 13 6.57 0.16 -29.84
C LEU A 13 6.98 0.65 -28.45
N GLN A 14 7.03 1.97 -28.24
CA GLN A 14 7.33 2.55 -26.91
C GLN A 14 6.25 2.20 -25.89
N GLU A 15 4.98 2.28 -26.26
CA GLU A 15 3.86 1.90 -25.38
C GLU A 15 3.93 0.42 -25.03
N ARG A 16 4.15 -0.47 -26.00
CA ARG A 16 4.29 -1.91 -25.75
C ARG A 16 5.51 -2.25 -24.91
N ASN A 17 6.65 -1.57 -25.12
CA ASN A 17 7.84 -1.75 -24.28
C ASN A 17 7.59 -1.33 -22.83
N ARG A 18 6.88 -0.23 -22.64
CA ARG A 18 6.50 0.23 -21.30
C ARG A 18 5.58 -0.77 -20.61
N ASP A 19 4.57 -1.28 -21.32
CA ASP A 19 3.62 -2.28 -20.80
C ASP A 19 4.30 -3.61 -20.46
N LEU A 20 5.24 -4.06 -21.30
CA LEU A 20 6.05 -5.25 -21.04
C LEU A 20 6.95 -5.08 -19.82
N THR A 21 7.62 -3.93 -19.69
CA THR A 21 8.50 -3.65 -18.55
C THR A 21 7.72 -3.63 -17.24
N GLU A 22 6.52 -3.05 -17.26
CA GLU A 22 5.66 -2.99 -16.09
C GLU A 22 5.09 -4.38 -15.72
N ALA A 23 4.66 -5.17 -16.71
CA ALA A 23 4.20 -6.54 -16.51
C ALA A 23 5.31 -7.45 -15.95
N LEU A 24 6.53 -7.31 -16.46
CA LEU A 24 7.71 -8.01 -15.92
C LEU A 24 8.01 -7.58 -14.48
N GLY A 25 7.90 -6.28 -14.18
CA GLY A 25 8.07 -5.76 -12.81
C GLY A 25 7.05 -6.37 -11.85
N GLN A 26 5.79 -6.47 -12.23
CA GLN A 26 4.73 -7.11 -11.45
C GLN A 26 5.01 -8.60 -11.24
N GLN A 27 5.41 -9.31 -12.29
CA GLN A 27 5.70 -10.75 -12.22
C GLN A 27 6.92 -11.04 -11.34
N THR A 28 7.97 -10.22 -11.43
CA THR A 28 9.16 -10.33 -10.58
C THR A 28 8.81 -10.07 -9.11
N ALA A 29 8.06 -8.99 -8.83
CA ALA A 29 7.62 -8.66 -7.48
C ALA A 29 6.75 -9.78 -6.87
N THR A 30 5.82 -10.34 -7.65
CA THR A 30 5.01 -11.47 -7.22
C THR A 30 5.86 -12.71 -6.95
N GLY A 31 6.86 -12.99 -7.79
CA GLY A 31 7.80 -14.09 -7.60
C GLY A 31 8.67 -13.95 -6.35
N GLU A 32 9.15 -12.74 -6.05
CA GLU A 32 9.93 -12.46 -4.83
C GLU A 32 9.08 -12.65 -3.57
N VAL A 33 7.84 -12.18 -3.58
CA VAL A 33 6.91 -12.37 -2.47
C VAL A 33 6.61 -13.85 -2.23
N LEU A 34 6.32 -14.61 -3.30
CA LEU A 34 6.10 -16.05 -3.18
C LEU A 34 7.34 -16.78 -2.65
N ARG A 35 8.55 -16.35 -3.02
CA ARG A 35 9.80 -16.92 -2.50
C ARG A 35 9.97 -16.62 -1.01
N VAL A 36 9.64 -15.40 -0.55
CA VAL A 36 9.72 -15.03 0.87
C VAL A 36 8.68 -15.81 1.69
N ILE A 37 7.44 -15.94 1.19
CA ILE A 37 6.39 -16.78 1.82
C ILE A 37 6.85 -18.24 1.95
N ALA A 38 7.49 -18.79 0.91
CA ALA A 38 7.97 -20.18 0.92
C ALA A 38 9.16 -20.41 1.86
N SER A 39 10.01 -19.39 2.08
CA SER A 39 11.21 -19.50 2.91
C SER A 39 10.99 -19.26 4.40
N SER A 40 9.87 -18.65 4.81
CA SER A 40 9.58 -18.32 6.21
C SER A 40 8.09 -18.51 6.54
N PRO A 41 7.62 -19.76 6.67
CA PRO A 41 6.21 -20.03 6.94
C PRO A 41 5.71 -19.50 8.29
N THR A 42 6.60 -19.15 9.20
CA THR A 42 6.31 -18.70 10.57
C THR A 42 6.43 -17.20 10.78
N GLU A 43 7.07 -16.46 9.83
CA GLU A 43 7.33 -15.03 9.98
C GLU A 43 6.62 -14.25 8.86
N HIS A 44 5.54 -13.54 9.21
CA HIS A 44 4.81 -12.69 8.28
C HIS A 44 5.52 -11.35 8.01
N GLN A 45 6.40 -10.91 8.92
CA GLN A 45 7.05 -9.59 8.84
C GLN A 45 7.84 -9.40 7.54
N PRO A 46 8.76 -10.30 7.13
CA PRO A 46 9.51 -10.14 5.88
C PRO A 46 8.60 -10.09 4.64
N VAL A 47 7.48 -10.80 4.67
CA VAL A 47 6.51 -10.83 3.57
C VAL A 47 5.78 -9.49 3.45
N LEU A 48 5.28 -8.95 4.57
CA LEU A 48 4.59 -7.66 4.59
C LEU A 48 5.54 -6.51 4.21
N ASP A 49 6.79 -6.56 4.67
CA ASP A 49 7.81 -5.57 4.31
C ASP A 49 8.13 -5.61 2.81
N ALA A 50 8.27 -6.80 2.21
CA ALA A 50 8.50 -6.95 0.78
C ALA A 50 7.30 -6.51 -0.05
N LEU A 51 6.07 -6.86 0.35
CA LEU A 51 4.83 -6.42 -0.30
C LEU A 51 4.72 -4.91 -0.31
N LEU A 52 4.93 -4.28 0.84
CA LEU A 52 4.88 -2.83 0.98
C LEU A 52 5.97 -2.14 0.15
N ALA A 53 7.20 -2.63 0.21
CA ALA A 53 8.32 -2.08 -0.58
C ALA A 53 8.01 -2.11 -2.09
N ASN A 54 7.44 -3.21 -2.58
CA ASN A 54 7.04 -3.34 -3.98
C ASN A 54 5.85 -2.44 -4.32
N ALA A 55 4.84 -2.35 -3.47
CA ALA A 55 3.71 -1.44 -3.65
C ALA A 55 4.16 0.01 -3.77
N VAL A 56 5.06 0.46 -2.89
CA VAL A 56 5.62 1.83 -2.90
C VAL A 56 6.45 2.07 -4.16
N LYS A 57 7.40 1.19 -4.48
CA LYS A 57 8.30 1.36 -5.63
C LYS A 57 7.55 1.35 -6.96
N LEU A 58 6.67 0.37 -7.18
CA LEU A 58 5.98 0.19 -8.45
C LEU A 58 4.86 1.21 -8.68
N SER A 59 4.26 1.76 -7.61
CA SER A 59 3.29 2.86 -7.73
C SER A 59 3.95 4.23 -7.84
N GLY A 60 5.29 4.33 -7.70
CA GLY A 60 6.01 5.60 -7.67
C GLY A 60 5.71 6.43 -6.41
N ALA A 61 5.26 5.81 -5.34
CA ALA A 61 5.12 6.43 -4.04
C ALA A 61 6.50 6.63 -3.38
N LYS A 62 6.57 7.48 -2.36
CA LYS A 62 7.81 7.75 -1.61
C LYS A 62 7.90 6.89 -0.35
N GLN A 63 6.78 6.73 0.32
CA GLN A 63 6.68 6.09 1.63
C GLN A 63 5.36 5.34 1.75
N GLY A 64 5.25 4.47 2.75
CA GLY A 64 4.01 3.77 3.04
C GLY A 64 4.07 2.96 4.32
N HIS A 65 2.90 2.47 4.72
CA HIS A 65 2.76 1.53 5.82
C HIS A 65 1.58 0.57 5.60
N ILE A 66 1.67 -0.61 6.21
CA ILE A 66 0.54 -1.52 6.39
C ILE A 66 0.10 -1.43 7.84
N ARG A 67 -1.21 -1.33 8.05
CA ARG A 67 -1.84 -1.38 9.37
C ARG A 67 -2.79 -2.56 9.44
N GLN A 68 -2.81 -3.24 10.56
CA GLN A 68 -3.74 -4.31 10.88
C GLN A 68 -4.70 -3.86 11.98
N PHE A 69 -5.96 -4.27 11.88
CA PHE A 69 -6.97 -4.00 12.89
C PHE A 69 -6.83 -5.01 14.04
N ASP A 70 -6.71 -4.53 15.26
CA ASP A 70 -6.55 -5.35 16.47
C ASP A 70 -7.86 -5.55 17.27
N GLY A 71 -8.98 -5.07 16.74
CA GLY A 71 -10.28 -5.06 17.40
C GLY A 71 -10.69 -3.70 17.95
N GLU A 72 -9.76 -2.75 18.08
CA GLU A 72 -9.99 -1.41 18.62
C GLU A 72 -9.48 -0.32 17.67
N ALA A 73 -8.27 -0.49 17.14
CA ALA A 73 -7.60 0.49 16.30
C ALA A 73 -6.76 -0.18 15.20
N LEU A 74 -6.22 0.61 14.28
CA LEU A 74 -5.33 0.15 13.22
C LEU A 74 -3.87 0.35 13.63
N ARG A 75 -3.14 -0.75 13.90
CA ARG A 75 -1.72 -0.77 14.31
C ARG A 75 -0.81 -1.00 13.12
N VAL A 76 0.32 -0.28 13.10
CA VAL A 76 1.35 -0.47 12.05
C VAL A 76 2.01 -1.84 12.25
N VAL A 77 2.00 -2.64 11.18
CA VAL A 77 2.66 -3.95 11.10
C VAL A 77 3.79 -3.96 10.08
N ALA A 78 3.82 -3.04 9.12
CA ALA A 78 4.94 -2.83 8.22
C ALA A 78 5.06 -1.35 7.85
N HIS A 79 6.26 -0.87 7.59
CA HIS A 79 6.53 0.50 7.14
C HIS A 79 7.68 0.50 6.12
N TYR A 80 7.67 1.49 5.21
CA TYR A 80 8.68 1.66 4.20
C TYR A 80 9.17 3.10 4.13
N ASN A 81 10.50 3.27 4.18
CA ASN A 81 11.20 4.56 4.08
C ASN A 81 10.81 5.56 5.19
N GLU A 82 10.55 5.06 6.39
CA GLU A 82 10.30 5.89 7.58
C GLU A 82 11.58 6.10 8.39
N SER A 83 11.68 7.26 9.08
CA SER A 83 12.77 7.46 10.03
C SER A 83 12.58 6.61 11.30
N PRO A 84 13.66 6.27 12.02
CA PRO A 84 13.56 5.52 13.29
C PRO A 84 12.62 6.17 14.29
N GLU A 85 12.68 7.50 14.45
CA GLU A 85 11.84 8.25 15.38
C GLU A 85 10.36 8.14 15.01
N ARG A 86 10.06 8.17 13.70
CA ARG A 86 8.70 8.00 13.21
C ARG A 86 8.20 6.58 13.35
N THR A 87 9.05 5.61 13.15
CA THR A 87 8.70 4.19 13.37
C THR A 87 8.23 4.00 14.80
N VAL A 88 8.97 4.50 15.78
CA VAL A 88 8.58 4.46 17.20
C VAL A 88 7.26 5.19 17.44
N ALA A 89 7.09 6.39 16.86
CA ALA A 89 5.85 7.15 17.01
C ALA A 89 4.64 6.43 16.39
N LEU A 90 4.80 5.80 15.24
CA LEU A 90 3.74 5.04 14.56
C LEU A 90 3.34 3.79 15.36
N GLN A 91 4.30 3.09 15.94
CA GLN A 91 4.05 1.90 16.76
C GLN A 91 3.36 2.26 18.08
N SER A 92 3.74 3.40 18.69
CA SER A 92 3.18 3.87 19.95
C SER A 92 1.80 4.51 19.84
N ASN A 93 1.41 4.93 18.62
CA ASN A 93 0.16 5.65 18.37
C ASN A 93 -0.69 4.93 17.33
N PRO A 94 -1.52 3.96 17.74
CA PRO A 94 -2.48 3.31 16.86
C PRO A 94 -3.42 4.32 16.19
N LEU A 95 -3.82 4.06 14.95
CA LEU A 95 -4.74 4.92 14.24
C LEU A 95 -6.17 4.63 14.69
N PRO A 96 -6.88 5.60 15.29
CA PRO A 96 -8.26 5.42 15.69
C PRO A 96 -9.17 5.31 14.45
N LEU A 97 -10.31 4.65 14.59
CA LEU A 97 -11.32 4.51 13.53
C LEU A 97 -12.09 5.81 13.30
N ASN A 98 -11.37 6.86 12.91
CA ASN A 98 -11.96 8.16 12.57
C ASN A 98 -12.15 8.27 11.05
N PRO A 99 -13.39 8.40 10.53
CA PRO A 99 -13.67 8.44 9.10
C PRO A 99 -13.05 9.63 8.37
N ASN A 100 -12.63 10.68 9.09
CA ASN A 100 -11.92 11.83 8.51
C ASN A 100 -10.44 11.53 8.22
N ILE A 101 -9.90 10.40 8.68
CA ILE A 101 -8.53 9.98 8.41
C ILE A 101 -8.54 8.98 7.25
N PRO A 102 -7.86 9.24 6.11
CA PRO A 102 -7.99 8.42 4.90
C PRO A 102 -7.76 6.91 5.10
N GLY A 103 -6.79 6.51 5.92
CA GLY A 103 -6.56 5.11 6.26
C GLY A 103 -7.74 4.47 7.01
N ALA A 104 -8.26 5.14 8.03
CA ALA A 104 -9.44 4.68 8.76
C ALA A 104 -10.70 4.74 7.89
N GLN A 105 -10.84 5.76 7.05
CA GLN A 105 -11.93 5.88 6.08
C GLN A 105 -11.93 4.69 5.11
N ALA A 106 -10.78 4.32 4.53
CA ALA A 106 -10.67 3.18 3.62
C ALA A 106 -11.09 1.88 4.31
N PHE A 107 -10.67 1.67 5.55
CA PHE A 107 -11.07 0.51 6.37
C PHE A 107 -12.58 0.46 6.61
N LEU A 108 -13.18 1.57 7.04
CA LEU A 108 -14.60 1.65 7.37
C LEU A 108 -15.50 1.53 6.12
N GLU A 109 -15.14 2.21 5.03
CA GLU A 109 -15.91 2.23 3.79
C GLU A 109 -15.60 1.03 2.88
N ARG A 110 -14.57 0.23 3.19
CA ARG A 110 -14.14 -0.97 2.43
C ARG A 110 -13.85 -0.67 0.96
N LYS A 111 -13.35 0.53 0.67
CA LYS A 111 -12.98 0.97 -0.67
C LYS A 111 -11.69 1.80 -0.65
N PRO A 112 -10.96 1.87 -1.76
CA PRO A 112 -9.79 2.75 -1.86
C PRO A 112 -10.19 4.22 -1.64
N ILE A 113 -9.36 4.96 -0.90
CA ILE A 113 -9.48 6.40 -0.69
C ILE A 113 -8.25 7.05 -1.30
N HIS A 114 -8.46 7.84 -2.35
CA HIS A 114 -7.43 8.59 -3.05
C HIS A 114 -7.56 10.07 -2.73
N VAL A 115 -6.58 10.63 -2.06
CA VAL A 115 -6.52 12.06 -1.71
C VAL A 115 -5.51 12.74 -2.61
N LEU A 116 -5.99 13.60 -3.50
CA LEU A 116 -5.17 14.28 -4.51
C LEU A 116 -4.18 15.27 -3.90
N ASP A 117 -4.64 16.03 -2.89
CA ASP A 117 -3.78 16.91 -2.08
C ASP A 117 -4.30 16.93 -0.64
N VAL A 118 -3.49 16.38 0.25
CA VAL A 118 -3.82 16.30 1.69
C VAL A 118 -3.96 17.69 2.33
N GLN A 119 -3.25 18.70 1.81
CA GLN A 119 -3.33 20.06 2.36
C GLN A 119 -4.71 20.69 2.13
N LEU A 120 -5.41 20.33 1.07
CA LEU A 120 -6.78 20.81 0.81
C LEU A 120 -7.82 20.19 1.77
N ARG A 121 -7.50 19.04 2.37
CA ARG A 121 -8.32 18.38 3.40
C ARG A 121 -7.97 18.80 4.83
N ALA A 122 -6.92 19.60 5.01
CA ALA A 122 -6.43 20.00 6.34
C ALA A 122 -7.47 20.76 7.19
N ALA A 123 -8.47 21.40 6.54
CA ALA A 123 -9.57 22.07 7.23
C ALA A 123 -10.51 21.09 7.96
N GLU A 124 -10.56 19.82 7.53
CA GLU A 124 -11.46 18.79 8.08
C GLU A 124 -10.79 17.92 9.14
N ALA A 125 -9.46 17.93 9.22
CA ALA A 125 -8.71 17.09 10.13
C ALA A 125 -7.41 17.74 10.61
N GLN A 126 -7.43 18.37 11.77
CA GLN A 126 -6.21 18.86 12.45
C GLN A 126 -5.12 17.78 12.56
N PHE A 127 -5.50 16.51 12.64
CA PHE A 127 -4.61 15.37 12.66
C PHE A 127 -3.82 15.24 11.34
N ILE A 128 -4.50 15.35 10.20
CA ILE A 128 -3.84 15.29 8.88
C ILE A 128 -2.95 16.51 8.68
N ALA A 129 -3.37 17.70 9.13
CA ALA A 129 -2.56 18.93 9.05
C ALA A 129 -1.25 18.80 9.84
N ARG A 130 -1.30 18.25 11.04
CA ARG A 130 -0.10 17.98 11.86
C ARG A 130 0.80 16.93 11.21
N MET A 131 0.24 15.84 10.73
CA MET A 131 1.01 14.81 10.03
C MET A 131 1.59 15.31 8.71
N SER A 132 0.82 16.00 7.87
CA SER A 132 1.28 16.46 6.56
C SER A 132 2.42 17.50 6.65
N SER A 133 2.36 18.40 7.65
CA SER A 133 3.42 19.40 7.86
C SER A 133 4.73 18.79 8.37
N GLN A 134 4.67 17.72 9.16
CA GLN A 134 5.86 17.05 9.70
C GLN A 134 6.47 16.03 8.72
N ILE A 135 5.68 15.48 7.81
CA ILE A 135 6.05 14.35 6.95
C ILE A 135 6.17 14.76 5.49
N GLY A 136 5.62 15.93 5.13
CA GLY A 136 5.59 16.38 3.74
C GLY A 136 4.64 15.59 2.84
N ILE A 137 3.56 14.99 3.39
CA ILE A 137 2.57 14.27 2.58
C ILE A 137 1.80 15.25 1.72
N ARG A 138 1.67 14.96 0.42
CA ARG A 138 0.85 15.72 -0.52
C ARG A 138 -0.25 14.84 -1.12
N THR A 139 0.08 13.82 -1.87
CA THR A 139 -0.89 12.87 -2.45
C THR A 139 -0.84 11.56 -1.68
N LEU A 140 -2.00 11.01 -1.33
CA LEU A 140 -2.13 9.80 -0.53
C LEU A 140 -3.15 8.84 -1.14
N LEU A 141 -2.81 7.55 -1.12
CA LEU A 141 -3.71 6.45 -1.46
C LEU A 141 -3.78 5.48 -0.26
N ALA A 142 -4.99 5.24 0.24
CA ALA A 142 -5.26 4.22 1.23
C ALA A 142 -6.16 3.14 0.63
N VAL A 143 -5.75 1.87 0.73
CA VAL A 143 -6.48 0.71 0.20
C VAL A 143 -6.79 -0.23 1.36
N PRO A 144 -8.04 -0.68 1.53
CA PRO A 144 -8.40 -1.61 2.59
C PRO A 144 -7.85 -3.01 2.32
N LEU A 145 -7.47 -3.72 3.37
CA LEU A 145 -7.20 -5.15 3.37
C LEU A 145 -8.53 -5.86 3.70
N LEU A 146 -9.08 -6.59 2.74
CA LEU A 146 -10.40 -7.20 2.87
C LEU A 146 -10.29 -8.73 2.86
N ARG A 147 -10.78 -9.37 3.94
CA ARG A 147 -10.99 -10.81 4.02
C ARG A 147 -12.47 -11.12 3.89
N GLU A 148 -12.89 -11.74 2.80
CA GLU A 148 -14.31 -12.09 2.56
C GLU A 148 -15.25 -10.86 2.75
N GLY A 149 -14.80 -9.69 2.28
CA GLY A 149 -15.53 -8.44 2.40
C GLY A 149 -15.45 -7.75 3.77
N THR A 150 -14.76 -8.35 4.74
CA THR A 150 -14.52 -7.76 6.06
C THR A 150 -13.15 -7.08 6.11
N GLY A 151 -13.09 -5.83 6.60
CA GLY A 151 -11.84 -5.10 6.77
C GLY A 151 -10.99 -5.75 7.86
N ILE A 152 -9.73 -6.10 7.54
CA ILE A 152 -8.74 -6.58 8.51
C ILE A 152 -7.55 -5.63 8.66
N GLY A 153 -7.47 -4.58 7.83
CA GLY A 153 -6.41 -3.61 7.88
C GLY A 153 -6.43 -2.65 6.71
N THR A 154 -5.32 -1.95 6.49
CA THR A 154 -5.12 -1.03 5.36
C THR A 154 -3.68 -1.01 4.91
N ILE A 155 -3.45 -0.80 3.61
CA ILE A 155 -2.18 -0.33 3.07
C ILE A 155 -2.34 1.14 2.68
N THR A 156 -1.44 1.99 3.15
CA THR A 156 -1.45 3.43 2.86
C THR A 156 -0.08 3.83 2.31
N ILE A 157 -0.08 4.46 1.14
CA ILE A 157 1.12 4.97 0.47
C ILE A 157 0.93 6.43 0.11
N TRP A 158 2.04 7.19 0.00
CA TRP A 158 1.96 8.62 -0.31
C TRP A 158 3.18 9.15 -1.04
N ARG A 159 2.98 10.34 -1.62
CA ARG A 159 3.99 11.18 -2.26
C ARG A 159 4.13 12.50 -1.52
N ASP A 160 5.29 13.12 -1.59
CA ASP A 160 5.57 14.48 -1.09
C ASP A 160 5.31 15.57 -2.13
N VAL A 161 4.76 15.20 -3.27
CA VAL A 161 4.33 16.08 -4.37
C VAL A 161 2.86 15.86 -4.68
N VAL A 162 2.21 16.88 -5.28
CA VAL A 162 0.84 16.75 -5.79
C VAL A 162 0.88 16.09 -7.15
N GLU A 163 0.82 14.77 -7.14
CA GLU A 163 0.80 13.93 -8.33
C GLU A 163 -0.16 12.76 -8.11
N PRO A 164 -1.36 12.78 -8.71
CA PRO A 164 -2.36 11.74 -8.51
C PRO A 164 -1.86 10.36 -8.91
N PHE A 165 -2.28 9.33 -8.19
CA PHE A 165 -2.10 7.95 -8.61
C PHE A 165 -3.04 7.65 -9.78
N THR A 166 -2.53 7.02 -10.82
CA THR A 166 -3.34 6.55 -11.95
C THR A 166 -4.20 5.36 -11.54
N ASP A 167 -5.28 5.10 -12.29
CA ASP A 167 -6.14 3.92 -12.05
C ASP A 167 -5.34 2.63 -12.04
N ARG A 168 -4.34 2.52 -12.94
CA ARG A 168 -3.44 1.35 -13.01
C ARG A 168 -2.59 1.21 -11.75
N GLN A 169 -2.08 2.30 -11.18
CA GLN A 169 -1.33 2.29 -9.92
C GLN A 169 -2.25 1.92 -8.74
N ILE A 170 -3.49 2.41 -8.74
CA ILE A 170 -4.48 2.04 -7.72
C ILE A 170 -4.78 0.53 -7.78
N GLU A 171 -5.05 -0.02 -8.96
CA GLU A 171 -5.28 -1.47 -9.13
C GLU A 171 -4.05 -2.31 -8.74
N LEU A 172 -2.85 -1.82 -9.02
CA LEU A 172 -1.61 -2.46 -8.58
C LEU A 172 -1.54 -2.53 -7.05
N VAL A 173 -1.81 -1.43 -6.35
CA VAL A 173 -1.80 -1.41 -4.87
C VAL A 173 -2.89 -2.30 -4.29
N LYS A 174 -4.06 -2.40 -4.92
CA LYS A 174 -5.12 -3.36 -4.55
C LYS A 174 -4.62 -4.81 -4.63
N THR A 175 -3.89 -5.15 -5.69
CA THR A 175 -3.28 -6.49 -5.83
C THR A 175 -2.32 -6.80 -4.68
N PHE A 176 -1.48 -5.84 -4.25
CA PHE A 176 -0.62 -6.01 -3.09
C PHE A 176 -1.41 -6.09 -1.78
N ALA A 177 -2.50 -5.36 -1.66
CA ALA A 177 -3.41 -5.46 -0.52
C ALA A 177 -4.01 -6.87 -0.40
N ASP A 178 -4.48 -7.46 -1.49
CA ASP A 178 -5.00 -8.83 -1.52
C ASP A 178 -3.92 -9.85 -1.11
N GLN A 179 -2.69 -9.68 -1.55
CA GLN A 179 -1.58 -10.55 -1.15
C GLN A 179 -1.20 -10.38 0.33
N ALA A 180 -1.27 -9.17 0.87
CA ALA A 180 -1.06 -8.93 2.29
C ALA A 180 -2.12 -9.63 3.15
N VAL A 181 -3.39 -9.67 2.71
CA VAL A 181 -4.45 -10.44 3.35
C VAL A 181 -4.07 -11.92 3.42
N ILE A 182 -3.62 -12.51 2.31
CA ILE A 182 -3.20 -13.92 2.27
C ILE A 182 -2.05 -14.18 3.24
N ALA A 183 -1.05 -13.31 3.27
CA ALA A 183 0.09 -13.44 4.18
C ALA A 183 -0.33 -13.38 5.66
N ILE A 184 -1.18 -12.44 6.03
CA ILE A 184 -1.71 -12.28 7.39
C ILE A 184 -2.51 -13.51 7.80
N GLU A 185 -3.39 -14.02 6.93
CA GLU A 185 -4.22 -15.19 7.21
C GLU A 185 -3.40 -16.48 7.35
N ASN A 186 -2.38 -16.67 6.52
CA ASN A 186 -1.51 -17.85 6.62
C ASN A 186 -0.83 -17.93 7.99
N VAL A 187 -0.33 -16.82 8.52
CA VAL A 187 0.28 -16.80 9.86
C VAL A 187 -0.75 -17.01 10.96
N ARG A 188 -1.94 -16.42 10.83
CA ARG A 188 -3.02 -16.64 11.78
C ARG A 188 -3.38 -18.11 11.88
N LEU A 189 -3.61 -18.76 10.73
CA LEU A 189 -3.94 -20.20 10.67
C LEU A 189 -2.82 -21.09 11.23
N PHE A 190 -1.56 -20.75 10.92
CA PHE A 190 -0.42 -21.47 11.46
C PHE A 190 -0.36 -21.39 12.99
N ASN A 191 -0.54 -20.19 13.56
CA ASN A 191 -0.55 -19.99 15.00
C ASN A 191 -1.73 -20.71 15.68
N GLU A 192 -2.92 -20.73 15.07
CA GLU A 192 -4.08 -21.48 15.57
C GLU A 192 -3.84 -23.00 15.59
N LEU A 193 -3.15 -23.52 14.56
CA LEU A 193 -2.78 -24.94 14.53
C LEU A 193 -1.76 -25.29 15.61
N GLN A 194 -0.78 -24.40 15.87
CA GLN A 194 0.22 -24.62 16.92
C GLN A 194 -0.37 -24.58 18.34
N THR A 195 -1.38 -23.73 18.58
CA THR A 195 -2.02 -23.62 19.91
C THR A 195 -3.01 -24.74 20.20
N ARG A 196 -3.39 -25.53 19.20
CA ARG A 196 -4.29 -26.69 19.33
C ARG A 196 -3.58 -28.03 19.55
N ASN A 197 -2.25 -28.06 19.40
CA ASN A 197 -1.40 -29.23 19.67
C ASN A 197 -0.67 -29.07 20.99
#